data_d7fb318dc0205ede30e981980cf4c64c
#
_entry.id   d7fb318dc0205ede30e981980cf4c64c
#
_cell.length_a   1.000
_cell.length_b   1.000
_cell.length_c   1.000
_cell.angle_alpha   90.00
_cell.angle_beta   90.00
_cell.angle_gamma   90.00
#
_symmetry.space_group_name_H-M   'P 1'
#
loop_
_entity.id
_entity.type
_entity.pdbx_description
1 polymer ?
#
loop_
_entity_poly.entity_id
_entity_poly.type
_entity_poly.pdbx_seq_one_letter_code
_entity_poly.pdbx_strand_id
1 'polypeptide(L)'
;MENHRIMVVDDSRVAYAEMKMMLADSEMEIVAFCRSGEEALQCYGEVCPDLVTLDIVMPGMDGMETCAKLREKWPDAKICIVSSMAYDDMIQEAHRPGAKGFLFKPFTKEALLSDLRAMFRPAE
;
A
#
# COMPACT_ATOMS: atom_id res chain seq x y z
N MET A 1 9.07 -19.89 -7.88
CA MET A 1 7.90 -19.11 -7.44
C MET A 1 8.24 -17.63 -7.50
N GLU A 2 7.42 -16.87 -8.20
CA GLU A 2 7.68 -15.44 -8.34
C GLU A 2 7.33 -14.69 -7.07
N ASN A 3 8.18 -13.74 -6.72
CA ASN A 3 7.90 -12.84 -5.60
C ASN A 3 6.98 -11.73 -6.05
N HIS A 4 6.11 -11.31 -5.14
CA HIS A 4 5.29 -10.12 -5.36
C HIS A 4 6.06 -8.91 -4.87
N ARG A 5 6.21 -7.90 -5.72
CA ARG A 5 7.01 -6.71 -5.44
C ARG A 5 6.12 -5.63 -4.82
N ILE A 6 6.48 -5.22 -3.62
CA ILE A 6 5.69 -4.27 -2.82
C ILE A 6 6.44 -2.96 -2.66
N MET A 7 5.77 -1.84 -2.95
CA MET A 7 6.28 -0.52 -2.62
C MET A 7 5.53 -0.01 -1.39
N VAL A 8 6.27 0.34 -0.35
CA VAL A 8 5.69 0.82 0.90
C VAL A 8 5.75 2.34 0.94
N VAL A 9 4.61 3.00 1.15
CA VAL A 9 4.53 4.45 1.28
C VAL A 9 3.98 4.78 2.66
N ASP A 10 4.85 5.31 3.52
CA ASP A 10 4.52 5.61 4.91
C ASP A 10 5.58 6.58 5.43
N ASP A 11 5.18 7.60 6.17
CA ASP A 11 6.15 8.55 6.74
C ASP A 11 6.85 8.00 7.98
N SER A 12 6.42 6.87 8.51
CA SER A 12 6.99 6.24 9.69
C SER A 12 7.99 5.15 9.34
N ARG A 13 9.25 5.34 9.74
CA ARG A 13 10.28 4.31 9.58
C ARG A 13 10.00 3.10 10.45
N VAL A 14 9.36 3.30 11.60
CA VAL A 14 9.00 2.20 12.50
C VAL A 14 7.95 1.31 11.84
N ALA A 15 6.93 1.91 11.24
CA ALA A 15 5.90 1.15 10.54
C ALA A 15 6.50 0.34 9.38
N TYR A 16 7.41 0.95 8.64
CA TYR A 16 8.12 0.26 7.56
C TYR A 16 8.94 -0.92 8.09
N ALA A 17 9.69 -0.70 9.19
CA ALA A 17 10.51 -1.76 9.77
C ALA A 17 9.67 -2.93 10.26
N GLU A 18 8.53 -2.65 10.88
CA GLU A 18 7.60 -3.69 11.32
C GLU A 18 7.07 -4.51 10.15
N MET A 19 6.64 -3.83 9.09
CA MET A 19 6.14 -4.51 7.89
C MET A 19 7.23 -5.36 7.24
N LYS A 20 8.46 -4.84 7.18
CA LYS A 20 9.59 -5.56 6.63
C LYS A 20 9.85 -6.86 7.41
N MET A 21 9.77 -6.80 8.74
CA MET A 21 9.92 -7.99 9.57
C MET A 21 8.80 -8.99 9.33
N MET A 22 7.56 -8.50 9.22
CA MET A 22 6.41 -9.37 9.00
C MET A 22 6.45 -10.08 7.65
N LEU A 23 7.00 -9.42 6.63
CA LEU A 23 7.07 -9.97 5.27
C LEU A 23 8.35 -10.75 5.00
N ALA A 24 9.30 -10.76 5.94
CA ALA A 24 10.54 -11.53 5.78
C ALA A 24 10.21 -13.02 5.59
N ASP A 25 10.98 -13.68 4.74
CA ASP A 25 10.83 -15.10 4.44
C ASP A 25 9.49 -15.47 3.79
N SER A 26 8.80 -14.48 3.23
CA SER A 26 7.58 -14.73 2.47
C SER A 26 7.82 -14.42 0.99
N GLU A 27 6.80 -14.66 0.17
CA GLU A 27 6.84 -14.30 -1.25
C GLU A 27 6.65 -12.79 -1.49
N MET A 28 6.40 -12.02 -0.44
CA MET A 28 6.24 -10.57 -0.54
C MET A 28 7.59 -9.90 -0.36
N GLU A 29 8.05 -9.20 -1.41
CA GLU A 29 9.35 -8.52 -1.40
C GLU A 29 9.15 -7.01 -1.42
N ILE A 30 9.68 -6.32 -0.42
CA ILE A 30 9.63 -4.85 -0.41
C ILE A 30 10.76 -4.34 -1.30
N VAL A 31 10.39 -3.67 -2.39
CA VAL A 31 11.36 -3.18 -3.39
C VAL A 31 11.60 -1.69 -3.29
N ALA A 32 10.77 -0.96 -2.56
CA ALA A 32 10.95 0.47 -2.36
C ALA A 32 10.21 0.92 -1.12
N PHE A 33 10.75 1.95 -0.48
CA PHE A 33 10.13 2.62 0.65
C PHE A 33 10.12 4.12 0.36
N CYS A 34 8.92 4.70 0.27
CA CYS A 34 8.72 6.12 0.03
C CYS A 34 8.11 6.75 1.28
N ARG A 35 8.59 7.90 1.67
CA ARG A 35 8.18 8.55 2.91
C ARG A 35 7.12 9.64 2.69
N SER A 36 6.71 9.84 1.46
CA SER A 36 5.69 10.84 1.12
C SER A 36 4.98 10.43 -0.16
N GLY A 37 3.83 11.07 -0.40
CA GLY A 37 3.11 10.87 -1.65
C GLY A 37 3.89 11.35 -2.85
N GLU A 38 4.61 12.45 -2.69
CA GLU A 38 5.45 13.00 -3.76
C GLU A 38 6.54 12.02 -4.16
N GLU A 39 7.21 11.40 -3.18
CA GLU A 39 8.21 10.38 -3.48
C GLU A 39 7.60 9.19 -4.20
N ALA A 40 6.41 8.77 -3.78
CA ALA A 40 5.73 7.64 -4.41
C ALA A 40 5.45 7.92 -5.88
N LEU A 41 5.00 9.12 -6.20
CA LEU A 41 4.74 9.51 -7.58
C LEU A 41 6.01 9.54 -8.43
N GLN A 42 7.13 9.93 -7.84
CA GLN A 42 8.42 9.94 -8.53
C GLN A 42 8.97 8.54 -8.75
N CYS A 43 8.80 7.66 -7.76
CA CYS A 43 9.42 6.34 -7.79
C CYS A 43 8.61 5.29 -8.53
N TYR A 44 7.29 5.43 -8.59
CA TYR A 44 6.43 4.36 -9.10
C TYR A 44 6.82 3.89 -10.50
N GLY A 45 7.06 4.84 -11.40
CA GLY A 45 7.38 4.51 -12.80
C GLY A 45 8.70 3.79 -12.96
N GLU A 46 9.68 4.06 -12.08
CA GLU A 46 10.99 3.40 -12.11
C GLU A 46 10.94 2.04 -11.44
N VAL A 47 10.20 1.91 -10.35
CA VAL A 47 10.13 0.70 -9.56
C VAL A 47 9.17 -0.31 -10.16
N CYS A 48 8.05 0.15 -10.69
CA CYS A 48 6.98 -0.70 -11.24
C CYS A 48 6.59 -1.82 -10.28
N PRO A 49 6.12 -1.47 -9.07
CA PRO A 49 5.77 -2.48 -8.09
C PRO A 49 4.50 -3.23 -8.50
N ASP A 50 4.31 -4.42 -7.94
CA ASP A 50 3.08 -5.18 -8.15
C ASP A 50 1.95 -4.65 -7.27
N LEU A 51 2.28 -4.08 -6.11
CA LEU A 51 1.32 -3.51 -5.18
C LEU A 51 1.97 -2.38 -4.39
N VAL A 52 1.21 -1.35 -4.08
CA VAL A 52 1.62 -0.25 -3.21
C VAL A 52 0.83 -0.34 -1.92
N THR A 53 1.50 -0.34 -0.76
CA THR A 53 0.83 -0.12 0.52
C THR A 53 0.99 1.35 0.87
N LEU A 54 -0.10 2.02 1.19
CA LEU A 54 -0.14 3.47 1.24
C LEU A 54 -0.85 3.92 2.51
N ASP A 55 -0.09 4.54 3.42
CA ASP A 55 -0.67 5.10 4.63
C ASP A 55 -1.55 6.29 4.30
N ILE A 56 -2.70 6.40 4.96
CA ILE A 56 -3.62 7.53 4.76
C ILE A 56 -3.07 8.81 5.38
N VAL A 57 -2.54 8.72 6.60
CA VAL A 57 -2.14 9.90 7.36
C VAL A 57 -0.66 10.19 7.13
N MET A 58 -0.39 11.16 6.26
CA MET A 58 0.97 11.60 5.96
C MET A 58 0.98 13.14 5.87
N PRO A 59 2.09 13.79 6.26
CA PRO A 59 2.23 15.24 6.06
C PRO A 59 2.22 15.58 4.58
N GLY A 60 1.66 16.74 4.25
CA GLY A 60 1.57 17.18 2.87
C GLY A 60 0.49 16.43 2.11
N MET A 61 0.86 15.79 1.01
CA MET A 61 -0.08 14.98 0.23
C MET A 61 -0.44 13.71 1.00
N ASP A 62 -1.69 13.57 1.41
CA ASP A 62 -2.13 12.39 2.17
C ASP A 62 -2.29 11.16 1.28
N GLY A 63 -2.60 10.02 1.90
CA GLY A 63 -2.71 8.76 1.18
C GLY A 63 -3.85 8.72 0.18
N MET A 64 -4.96 9.40 0.47
CA MET A 64 -6.10 9.41 -0.44
C MET A 64 -5.78 10.18 -1.72
N GLU A 65 -5.15 11.34 -1.58
CA GLU A 65 -4.73 12.15 -2.71
C GLU A 65 -3.65 11.43 -3.52
N THR A 66 -2.70 10.81 -2.82
CA THR A 66 -1.64 10.04 -3.48
C THR A 66 -2.23 8.89 -4.29
N CYS A 67 -3.19 8.15 -3.73
CA CYS A 67 -3.85 7.05 -4.41
C CYS A 67 -4.53 7.53 -5.69
N ALA A 68 -5.26 8.64 -5.60
CA ALA A 68 -5.95 9.20 -6.76
C ALA A 68 -4.96 9.59 -7.87
N LYS A 69 -3.85 10.22 -7.50
CA LYS A 69 -2.85 10.65 -8.47
C LYS A 69 -2.08 9.48 -9.08
N LEU A 70 -1.78 8.46 -8.29
CA LEU A 70 -1.14 7.26 -8.82
C LEU A 70 -2.05 6.56 -9.84
N ARG A 71 -3.33 6.44 -9.53
CA ARG A 71 -4.30 5.81 -10.41
C ARG A 71 -4.56 6.63 -11.67
N GLU A 72 -4.50 7.94 -11.56
CA GLU A 72 -4.64 8.81 -12.73
C GLU A 72 -3.50 8.61 -13.72
N LYS A 73 -2.27 8.51 -13.20
CA LYS A 73 -1.08 8.35 -14.03
C LYS A 73 -0.85 6.91 -14.46
N TRP A 74 -1.16 5.96 -13.58
CA TRP A 74 -1.02 4.52 -13.84
C TRP A 74 -2.35 3.82 -13.50
N PRO A 75 -3.29 3.74 -14.46
CA PRO A 75 -4.62 3.19 -14.17
C PRO A 75 -4.65 1.75 -13.67
N ASP A 76 -3.60 0.98 -13.97
CA ASP A 76 -3.51 -0.41 -13.53
C ASP A 76 -2.82 -0.58 -12.18
N ALA A 77 -2.43 0.52 -11.53
CA ALA A 77 -1.77 0.45 -10.23
C ALA A 77 -2.67 -0.20 -9.20
N LYS A 78 -2.13 -1.19 -8.48
CA LYS A 78 -2.82 -1.83 -7.37
C LYS A 78 -2.37 -1.18 -6.07
N ILE A 79 -3.32 -0.63 -5.33
CA ILE A 79 -3.01 0.15 -4.13
C ILE A 79 -3.82 -0.38 -2.97
N CYS A 80 -3.13 -0.65 -1.86
CA CYS A 80 -3.72 -1.05 -0.61
C CYS A 80 -3.59 0.10 0.37
N ILE A 81 -4.72 0.62 0.84
CA ILE A 81 -4.74 1.70 1.83
C ILE A 81 -4.50 1.11 3.21
N VAL A 82 -3.58 1.70 3.96
CA VAL A 82 -3.24 1.28 5.34
C VAL A 82 -3.66 2.38 6.29
N SER A 83 -4.46 2.04 7.30
CA SER A 83 -5.02 3.05 8.21
C SER A 83 -5.19 2.48 9.61
N SER A 84 -5.01 3.35 10.62
CA SER A 84 -5.37 3.03 12.00
C SER A 84 -6.81 3.45 12.32
N MET A 85 -7.52 4.02 11.34
CA MET A 85 -8.89 4.49 11.52
C MET A 85 -9.84 3.65 10.67
N ALA A 86 -10.76 2.95 11.33
CA ALA A 86 -11.69 2.06 10.66
C ALA A 86 -13.10 2.66 10.64
N TYR A 87 -13.23 3.87 10.07
CA TYR A 87 -14.54 4.51 9.94
C TYR A 87 -15.11 4.28 8.55
N ASP A 88 -16.43 4.08 8.49
CA ASP A 88 -17.11 3.84 7.22
C ASP A 88 -16.84 4.95 6.20
N ASP A 89 -16.82 6.20 6.66
CA ASP A 89 -16.56 7.35 5.78
C ASP A 89 -15.17 7.25 5.13
N MET A 90 -14.17 6.82 5.91
CA MET A 90 -12.81 6.65 5.41
C MET A 90 -12.75 5.54 4.35
N ILE A 91 -13.47 4.46 4.58
CA ILE A 91 -13.51 3.34 3.63
C ILE A 91 -14.17 3.80 2.33
N GLN A 92 -15.25 4.55 2.40
CA GLN A 92 -15.93 5.06 1.22
C GLN A 92 -15.04 6.03 0.44
N GLU A 93 -14.33 6.91 1.14
CA GLU A 93 -13.40 7.83 0.49
C GLU A 93 -12.28 7.07 -0.21
N ALA A 94 -11.76 6.02 0.42
CA ALA A 94 -10.68 5.23 -0.18
C ALA A 94 -11.11 4.50 -1.44
N HIS A 95 -12.38 4.10 -1.54
CA HIS A 95 -12.89 3.46 -2.76
C HIS A 95 -12.98 4.40 -3.94
N ARG A 96 -13.21 5.71 -3.69
CA ARG A 96 -13.29 6.69 -4.77
C ARG A 96 -12.03 6.76 -5.62
N PRO A 97 -10.82 6.78 -5.01
CA PRO A 97 -9.61 6.79 -5.83
C PRO A 97 -9.23 5.42 -6.41
N GLY A 98 -10.05 4.38 -6.18
CA GLY A 98 -9.83 3.09 -6.79
C GLY A 98 -8.87 2.17 -6.06
N ALA A 99 -8.85 2.24 -4.72
CA ALA A 99 -8.00 1.34 -3.94
C ALA A 99 -8.42 -0.11 -4.10
N LYS A 100 -7.44 -1.01 -4.21
CA LYS A 100 -7.66 -2.44 -4.36
C LYS A 100 -8.10 -3.09 -3.05
N GLY A 101 -7.58 -2.60 -1.93
CA GLY A 101 -7.93 -3.14 -0.63
C GLY A 101 -7.49 -2.25 0.51
N PHE A 102 -7.70 -2.74 1.73
CA PHE A 102 -7.46 -1.98 2.95
C PHE A 102 -6.81 -2.86 3.99
N LEU A 103 -5.88 -2.27 4.76
CA LEU A 103 -5.30 -2.87 5.95
C LEU A 103 -5.54 -1.94 7.12
N PHE A 104 -5.98 -2.47 8.25
CA PHE A 104 -6.23 -1.67 9.45
C PHE A 104 -5.19 -2.00 10.52
N LYS A 105 -4.49 -0.97 10.99
CA LYS A 105 -3.50 -1.11 12.05
C LYS A 105 -4.20 -1.23 13.41
N PRO A 106 -3.66 -1.99 14.35
CA PRO A 106 -2.52 -2.90 14.21
C PRO A 106 -2.92 -4.20 13.53
N PHE A 107 -2.00 -4.82 12.81
CA PHE A 107 -2.25 -6.11 12.19
C PHE A 107 -1.14 -7.10 12.55
N THR A 108 -1.48 -8.39 12.54
CA THR A 108 -0.51 -9.46 12.75
C THR A 108 0.15 -9.83 11.43
N LYS A 109 1.26 -10.58 11.52
CA LYS A 109 1.91 -11.12 10.33
C LYS A 109 0.93 -11.94 9.49
N GLU A 110 0.15 -12.79 10.15
CA GLU A 110 -0.81 -13.67 9.48
C GLU A 110 -1.90 -12.87 8.77
N ALA A 111 -2.43 -11.83 9.41
CA ALA A 111 -3.45 -10.98 8.80
C ALA A 111 -2.88 -10.21 7.61
N LEU A 112 -1.68 -9.66 7.76
CA LEU A 112 -1.02 -8.91 6.70
C LEU A 112 -0.81 -9.80 5.47
N LEU A 113 -0.22 -10.98 5.66
CA LEU A 113 0.04 -11.90 4.55
C LEU A 113 -1.25 -12.39 3.89
N SER A 114 -2.27 -12.71 4.70
CA SER A 114 -3.55 -13.17 4.17
C SER A 114 -4.21 -12.09 3.31
N ASP A 115 -4.20 -10.85 3.78
CA ASP A 115 -4.83 -9.74 3.05
C ASP A 115 -4.07 -9.41 1.78
N LEU A 116 -2.74 -9.39 1.84
CA LEU A 116 -1.93 -9.11 0.66
C LEU A 116 -2.10 -10.21 -0.40
N ARG A 117 -2.10 -11.47 0.03
CA ARG A 117 -2.29 -12.59 -0.90
C ARG A 117 -3.64 -12.52 -1.60
N ALA A 118 -4.68 -12.10 -0.87
CA ALA A 118 -6.00 -11.94 -1.45
C ALA A 118 -6.02 -10.89 -2.56
N MET A 119 -5.21 -9.85 -2.43
CA MET A 119 -5.14 -8.78 -3.43
C MET A 119 -4.47 -9.21 -4.73
N PHE A 120 -3.72 -10.29 -4.71
CA PHE A 120 -3.07 -10.82 -5.90
C PHE A 120 -3.85 -11.93 -6.58
N ARG A 121 -4.98 -12.35 -6.00
CA ARG A 121 -5.81 -13.37 -6.65
C ARG A 121 -6.53 -12.78 -7.86
N PRO A 122 -6.67 -13.57 -8.94
CA PRO A 122 -7.44 -13.09 -10.09
C PRO A 122 -8.89 -12.80 -9.71
N ALA A 123 -9.47 -11.82 -10.34
CA ALA A 123 -10.89 -11.53 -10.16
C ALA A 123 -11.71 -12.69 -10.75
N GLU A 124 -12.71 -13.12 -10.00
CA GLU A 124 -13.59 -14.17 -10.46
C GLU A 124 -14.84 -13.61 -11.14
#